data_9b88ab96ac82879396aecef6955aa015
#
_entry.id   9b88ab96ac82879396aecef6955aa015
#
_cell.length_a   1.000
_cell.length_b   1.000
_cell.length_c   1.000
_cell.angle_alpha   90.00
_cell.angle_beta   90.00
_cell.angle_gamma   90.00
#
_symmetry.space_group_name_H-M   'P 1'
#
loop_
_entity.id
_entity.type
_entity.pdbx_description
1 polymer ?
#
loop_
_entity_poly.entity_id
_entity_poly.type
_entity_poly.pdbx_seq_one_letter_code
_entity_poly.pdbx_strand_id
1 'polypeptide(L)'
;MQGLLKVAHRIDALNELVGRWVYWLVLIVVLESAGNAIVRKLFNSSSNALLEMQWYLFSAVFLLCAGWTLLRNEHVRIDIIQGRLSAKAQAWIDVFGTVFFLMPMVAIFIWLSWPWFLRTYQEHEISGSAGGLILWPARLLVPIGFMLLALQGFSELVKRVAFLAGKGPDPIKRHDAHAAEQELVEEIRRMAEGKS
;
A
#
# COMPACT_ATOMS: atom_id res chain seq x y z
N MET A 1 9.56 24.60 6.22
CA MET A 1 8.41 24.13 5.47
C MET A 1 8.80 23.54 4.11
N GLN A 2 9.52 24.28 3.25
CA GLN A 2 9.94 23.76 1.93
C GLN A 2 10.79 22.47 2.01
N GLY A 3 11.68 22.36 3.00
CA GLY A 3 12.46 21.14 3.23
C GLY A 3 11.60 19.92 3.58
N LEU A 4 10.60 20.08 4.44
CA LEU A 4 9.66 19.01 4.81
C LEU A 4 8.81 18.57 3.63
N LEU A 5 8.37 19.50 2.77
CA LEU A 5 7.64 19.16 1.55
C LEU A 5 8.50 18.38 0.55
N LYS A 6 9.81 18.70 0.44
CA LYS A 6 10.73 17.90 -0.38
C LYS A 6 10.87 16.46 0.15
N VAL A 7 10.93 16.28 1.47
CA VAL A 7 10.95 14.94 2.09
C VAL A 7 9.64 14.21 1.80
N ALA A 8 8.50 14.86 1.99
CA ALA A 8 7.20 14.29 1.68
C ALA A 8 7.12 13.80 0.22
N HIS A 9 7.57 14.59 -0.75
CA HIS A 9 7.58 14.18 -2.16
C HIS A 9 8.52 13.00 -2.45
N ARG A 10 9.64 12.87 -1.72
CA ARG A 10 10.51 11.69 -1.86
C ARG A 10 9.84 10.43 -1.32
N ILE A 11 9.11 10.54 -0.21
CA ILE A 11 8.33 9.45 0.35
C ILE A 11 7.21 9.04 -0.62
N ASP A 12 6.51 10.02 -1.19
CA ASP A 12 5.48 9.78 -2.21
C ASP A 12 6.08 9.00 -3.41
N ALA A 13 7.24 9.44 -3.91
CA ALA A 13 7.94 8.77 -5.02
C ALA A 13 8.37 7.34 -4.67
N LEU A 14 8.79 7.09 -3.42
CA LEU A 14 9.12 5.75 -2.94
C LEU A 14 7.90 4.83 -2.95
N ASN A 15 6.78 5.28 -2.37
CA ASN A 15 5.54 4.49 -2.33
C ASN A 15 4.95 4.28 -3.74
N GLU A 16 5.05 5.27 -4.63
CA GLU A 16 4.66 5.13 -6.03
C GLU A 16 5.52 4.07 -6.75
N LEU A 17 6.84 4.08 -6.51
CA LEU A 17 7.73 3.08 -7.08
C LEU A 17 7.39 1.67 -6.57
N VAL A 18 7.21 1.51 -5.26
CA VAL A 18 6.81 0.23 -4.64
C VAL A 18 5.48 -0.25 -5.22
N GLY A 19 4.45 0.60 -5.25
CA GLY A 19 3.13 0.25 -5.79
C GLY A 19 3.19 -0.22 -7.25
N ARG A 20 4.02 0.45 -8.07
CA ARG A 20 4.22 0.07 -9.48
C ARG A 20 4.87 -1.31 -9.65
N TRP A 21 5.81 -1.67 -8.77
CA TRP A 21 6.41 -3.01 -8.77
C TRP A 21 5.45 -4.07 -8.23
N VAL A 22 4.69 -3.74 -7.20
CA VAL A 22 3.71 -4.66 -6.62
C VAL A 22 2.60 -5.01 -7.60
N TYR A 23 2.27 -4.10 -8.53
CA TYR A 23 1.34 -4.41 -9.61
C TYR A 23 1.73 -5.68 -10.40
N TRP A 24 3.02 -5.88 -10.67
CA TRP A 24 3.51 -7.09 -11.34
C TRP A 24 3.44 -8.34 -10.45
N LEU A 25 3.53 -8.18 -9.11
CA LEU A 25 3.33 -9.31 -8.19
C LEU A 25 1.92 -9.87 -8.28
N VAL A 26 0.91 -9.05 -8.54
CA VAL A 26 -0.47 -9.52 -8.75
C VAL A 26 -0.54 -10.51 -9.91
N LEU A 27 0.13 -10.21 -11.03
CA LEU A 27 0.22 -11.13 -12.16
C LEU A 27 0.89 -12.46 -11.75
N ILE A 28 1.99 -12.39 -10.99
CA ILE A 28 2.70 -13.57 -10.51
C ILE A 28 1.80 -14.42 -9.61
N VAL A 29 1.05 -13.80 -8.69
CA VAL A 29 0.08 -14.49 -7.81
C VAL A 29 -0.97 -15.23 -8.63
N VAL A 30 -1.53 -14.56 -9.64
CA VAL A 30 -2.57 -15.15 -10.50
C VAL A 30 -2.02 -16.34 -11.29
N LEU A 31 -0.84 -16.20 -11.89
CA LEU A 31 -0.20 -17.27 -12.67
C LEU A 31 0.19 -18.46 -11.78
N GLU A 32 0.72 -18.20 -10.58
CA GLU A 32 1.06 -19.23 -9.61
C GLU A 32 -0.20 -20.00 -9.17
N SER A 33 -1.26 -19.28 -8.76
CA SER A 33 -2.52 -19.88 -8.32
C SER A 33 -3.17 -20.73 -9.43
N ALA A 34 -3.22 -20.20 -10.66
CA ALA A 34 -3.76 -20.92 -11.80
C ALA A 34 -2.92 -22.15 -12.13
N GLY A 35 -1.58 -22.01 -12.15
CA GLY A 35 -0.66 -23.11 -12.39
C GLY A 35 -0.79 -24.21 -11.34
N ASN A 36 -0.83 -23.85 -10.05
CA ASN A 36 -1.03 -24.80 -8.96
C ASN A 36 -2.37 -25.55 -9.07
N ALA A 37 -3.45 -24.86 -9.45
CA ALA A 37 -4.76 -25.47 -9.66
C ALA A 37 -4.75 -26.49 -10.81
N ILE A 38 -4.07 -26.16 -11.92
CA ILE A 38 -3.92 -27.04 -13.10
C ILE A 38 -3.10 -28.27 -12.72
N VAL A 39 -1.94 -28.10 -12.10
CA VAL A 39 -1.07 -29.19 -11.65
C VAL A 39 -1.82 -30.13 -10.71
N ARG A 40 -2.54 -29.59 -9.74
CA ARG A 40 -3.33 -30.39 -8.80
C ARG A 40 -4.39 -31.21 -9.49
N LYS A 41 -5.06 -30.65 -10.51
CA LYS A 41 -6.13 -31.36 -11.24
C LYS A 41 -5.59 -32.42 -12.19
N LEU A 42 -4.49 -32.14 -12.89
CA LEU A 42 -3.94 -33.05 -13.91
C LEU A 42 -3.11 -34.19 -13.31
N PHE A 43 -2.33 -33.87 -12.26
CA PHE A 43 -1.36 -34.81 -11.69
C PHE A 43 -1.79 -35.37 -10.33
N ASN A 44 -2.97 -34.95 -9.83
CA ASN A 44 -3.48 -35.30 -8.48
C ASN A 44 -2.42 -35.10 -7.37
N SER A 45 -1.53 -34.13 -7.56
CA SER A 45 -0.43 -33.79 -6.70
C SER A 45 -0.62 -32.35 -6.17
N SER A 46 -0.43 -32.16 -4.87
CA SER A 46 -0.50 -30.85 -4.24
C SER A 46 0.79 -30.60 -3.46
N SER A 47 1.36 -29.42 -3.65
CA SER A 47 2.52 -28.97 -2.88
C SER A 47 2.10 -27.91 -1.84
N ASN A 48 2.34 -28.19 -0.56
CA ASN A 48 2.10 -27.20 0.49
C ASN A 48 2.97 -25.96 0.31
N ALA A 49 4.19 -26.11 -0.21
CA ALA A 49 5.07 -25.00 -0.51
C ALA A 49 4.47 -24.00 -1.52
N LEU A 50 3.77 -24.49 -2.55
CA LEU A 50 3.11 -23.62 -3.52
C LEU A 50 1.92 -22.88 -2.89
N LEU A 51 1.13 -23.55 -2.06
CA LEU A 51 0.04 -22.91 -1.34
C LEU A 51 0.54 -21.83 -0.37
N GLU A 52 1.65 -22.10 0.33
CA GLU A 52 2.28 -21.11 1.23
C GLU A 52 2.90 -19.96 0.45
N MET A 53 3.54 -20.21 -0.70
CA MET A 53 4.07 -19.17 -1.58
C MET A 53 2.97 -18.22 -2.06
N GLN A 54 1.79 -18.75 -2.40
CA GLN A 54 0.62 -17.95 -2.76
C GLN A 54 0.24 -16.97 -1.64
N TRP A 55 0.23 -17.43 -0.38
CA TRP A 55 -0.05 -16.57 0.76
C TRP A 55 1.03 -15.52 1.01
N TYR A 56 2.31 -15.87 0.81
CA TYR A 56 3.43 -14.93 0.92
C TYR A 56 3.32 -13.81 -0.11
N LEU A 57 3.07 -14.17 -1.36
CA LEU A 57 2.90 -13.20 -2.46
C LEU A 57 1.67 -12.31 -2.23
N PHE A 58 0.55 -12.89 -1.80
CA PHE A 58 -0.65 -12.12 -1.47
C PHE A 58 -0.41 -11.17 -0.29
N SER A 59 0.28 -11.62 0.75
CA SER A 59 0.67 -10.77 1.88
C SER A 59 1.61 -9.64 1.44
N ALA A 60 2.54 -9.91 0.52
CA ALA A 60 3.42 -8.89 -0.06
C ALA A 60 2.61 -7.83 -0.80
N VAL A 61 1.67 -8.23 -1.66
CA VAL A 61 0.78 -7.29 -2.38
C VAL A 61 0.03 -6.42 -1.38
N PHE A 62 -0.63 -7.01 -0.41
CA PHE A 62 -1.46 -6.29 0.56
C PHE A 62 -0.63 -5.31 1.42
N LEU A 63 0.46 -5.78 2.01
CA LEU A 63 1.25 -4.99 2.96
C LEU A 63 2.07 -3.89 2.28
N LEU A 64 2.68 -4.18 1.12
CA LEU A 64 3.50 -3.19 0.42
C LEU A 64 2.64 -2.14 -0.31
N CYS A 65 1.41 -2.48 -0.73
CA CYS A 65 0.49 -1.51 -1.31
C CYS A 65 -0.17 -0.58 -0.30
N ALA A 66 -0.15 -0.88 1.00
CA ALA A 66 -0.85 -0.08 2.01
C ALA A 66 -0.44 1.41 1.98
N GLY A 67 0.86 1.70 1.86
CA GLY A 67 1.36 3.08 1.71
C GLY A 67 0.94 3.72 0.39
N TRP A 68 0.96 2.98 -0.70
CA TRP A 68 0.53 3.47 -2.01
C TRP A 68 -0.97 3.75 -2.08
N THR A 69 -1.81 2.90 -1.48
CA THR A 69 -3.25 3.11 -1.35
C THR A 69 -3.57 4.38 -0.55
N LEU A 70 -2.79 4.64 0.52
CA LEU A 70 -2.91 5.89 1.28
C LEU A 70 -2.48 7.10 0.43
N LEU A 71 -1.40 7.00 -0.34
CA LEU A 71 -0.94 8.03 -1.28
C LEU A 71 -2.01 8.37 -2.32
N ARG A 72 -2.69 7.35 -2.87
CA ARG A 72 -3.74 7.52 -3.87
C ARG A 72 -5.09 7.93 -3.28
N ASN A 73 -5.18 8.05 -1.96
CA ASN A 73 -6.40 8.43 -1.27
C ASN A 73 -7.59 7.47 -1.55
N GLU A 74 -7.30 6.22 -1.91
CA GLU A 74 -8.28 5.19 -2.29
C GLU A 74 -8.84 4.42 -1.08
N HIS A 75 -8.55 4.87 0.14
CA HIS A 75 -9.20 4.31 1.33
C HIS A 75 -10.69 4.65 1.33
N VAL A 76 -11.52 3.66 1.65
CA VAL A 76 -12.96 3.85 1.81
C VAL A 76 -13.22 4.96 2.84
N ARG A 77 -13.69 6.11 2.36
CA ARG A 77 -14.07 7.26 3.18
C ARG A 77 -15.59 7.39 3.16
N ILE A 78 -16.13 7.91 4.25
CA ILE A 78 -17.55 8.26 4.26
C ILE A 78 -17.70 9.64 3.59
N ASP A 79 -17.54 9.67 2.28
CA ASP A 79 -17.56 10.90 1.46
C ASP A 79 -18.87 11.69 1.61
N ILE A 80 -19.96 11.02 1.96
CA ILE A 80 -21.27 11.66 2.20
C ILE A 80 -21.20 12.72 3.32
N ILE A 81 -20.35 12.51 4.33
CA ILE A 81 -20.17 13.45 5.43
C ILE A 81 -19.05 14.44 5.08
N GLN A 82 -17.93 13.97 4.55
CA GLN A 82 -16.78 14.80 4.21
C GLN A 82 -17.09 15.81 3.12
N GLY A 83 -17.84 15.44 2.08
CA GLY A 83 -18.19 16.33 0.97
C GLY A 83 -19.01 17.56 1.38
N ARG A 84 -19.63 17.57 2.57
CA ARG A 84 -20.36 18.71 3.12
C ARG A 84 -19.49 19.65 3.96
N LEU A 85 -18.26 19.28 4.26
CA LEU A 85 -17.36 20.05 5.11
C LEU A 85 -16.44 20.95 4.28
N SER A 86 -16.03 22.08 4.87
CA SER A 86 -15.01 22.94 4.24
C SER A 86 -13.68 22.20 4.10
N ALA A 87 -12.88 22.52 3.08
CA ALA A 87 -11.55 21.90 2.84
C ALA A 87 -10.63 21.98 4.08
N LYS A 88 -10.71 23.06 4.85
CA LYS A 88 -9.97 23.21 6.12
C LYS A 88 -10.47 22.23 7.19
N ALA A 89 -11.78 22.03 7.32
CA ALA A 89 -12.33 21.08 8.29
C ALA A 89 -11.95 19.64 7.91
N GLN A 90 -11.99 19.29 6.65
CA GLN A 90 -11.52 17.99 6.15
C GLN A 90 -10.04 17.78 6.47
N ALA A 91 -9.18 18.78 6.19
CA ALA A 91 -7.76 18.69 6.51
C ALA A 91 -7.49 18.51 8.02
N TRP A 92 -8.28 19.15 8.90
CA TRP A 92 -8.16 18.95 10.33
C TRP A 92 -8.58 17.55 10.78
N ILE A 93 -9.66 17.01 10.24
CA ILE A 93 -10.11 15.63 10.50
C ILE A 93 -9.02 14.64 10.08
N ASP A 94 -8.42 14.83 8.90
CA ASP A 94 -7.36 13.96 8.41
C ASP A 94 -6.08 14.06 9.25
N VAL A 95 -5.70 15.26 9.71
CA VAL A 95 -4.57 15.43 10.63
C VAL A 95 -4.85 14.70 11.95
N PHE A 96 -6.03 14.89 12.52
CA PHE A 96 -6.43 14.20 13.74
C PHE A 96 -6.42 12.69 13.58
N GLY A 97 -7.06 12.19 12.53
CA GLY A 97 -7.11 10.75 12.21
C GLY A 97 -5.71 10.15 12.01
N THR A 98 -4.83 10.85 11.30
CA THR A 98 -3.45 10.39 11.08
C THR A 98 -2.66 10.36 12.40
N VAL A 99 -2.72 11.39 13.21
CA VAL A 99 -1.91 11.50 14.44
C VAL A 99 -2.40 10.58 15.54
N PHE A 100 -3.72 10.48 15.75
CA PHE A 100 -4.28 9.76 16.90
C PHE A 100 -4.68 8.30 16.59
N PHE A 101 -4.90 7.94 15.33
CA PHE A 101 -5.27 6.58 14.96
C PHE A 101 -4.20 5.91 14.12
N LEU A 102 -3.83 6.49 12.98
CA LEU A 102 -2.90 5.84 12.05
C LEU A 102 -1.50 5.69 12.67
N MET A 103 -0.89 6.77 13.17
CA MET A 103 0.47 6.72 13.69
C MET A 103 0.64 5.83 14.92
N PRO A 104 -0.22 5.87 15.96
CA PRO A 104 -0.12 4.94 17.07
C PRO A 104 -0.32 3.48 16.65
N MET A 105 -1.30 3.22 15.79
CA MET A 105 -1.56 1.88 15.27
C MET A 105 -0.32 1.33 14.56
N VAL A 106 0.24 2.08 13.62
CA VAL A 106 1.42 1.65 12.85
C VAL A 106 2.64 1.46 13.76
N ALA A 107 2.85 2.35 14.74
CA ALA A 107 3.94 2.23 15.71
C ALA A 107 3.84 0.94 16.53
N ILE A 108 2.64 0.58 17.00
CA ILE A 108 2.38 -0.65 17.74
C ILE A 108 2.67 -1.87 16.85
N PHE A 109 2.19 -1.87 15.60
CA PHE A 109 2.44 -2.98 14.68
C PHE A 109 3.92 -3.16 14.35
N ILE A 110 4.66 -2.09 14.11
CA ILE A 110 6.12 -2.16 13.90
C ILE A 110 6.80 -2.71 15.15
N TRP A 111 6.47 -2.20 16.34
CA TRP A 111 7.06 -2.66 17.59
C TRP A 111 6.83 -4.14 17.84
N LEU A 112 5.62 -4.63 17.66
CA LEU A 112 5.28 -6.03 17.91
C LEU A 112 5.81 -6.97 16.83
N SER A 113 5.80 -6.55 15.56
CA SER A 113 6.22 -7.40 14.45
C SER A 113 7.74 -7.51 14.31
N TRP A 114 8.50 -6.52 14.74
CA TRP A 114 9.96 -6.52 14.61
C TRP A 114 10.64 -7.63 15.43
N PRO A 115 10.38 -7.79 16.75
CA PRO A 115 10.94 -8.92 17.53
C PRO A 115 10.46 -10.28 17.03
N TRP A 116 9.21 -10.35 16.56
CA TRP A 116 8.66 -11.58 16.00
C TRP A 116 9.40 -12.01 14.72
N PHE A 117 9.68 -11.07 13.82
CA PHE A 117 10.51 -11.32 12.64
C PHE A 117 11.94 -11.77 13.06
N LEU A 118 12.58 -11.03 13.98
CA LEU A 118 13.95 -11.35 14.41
C LEU A 118 14.07 -12.77 15.01
N ARG A 119 13.13 -13.16 15.85
CA ARG A 119 13.09 -14.52 16.41
C ARG A 119 13.00 -15.57 15.31
N THR A 120 12.07 -15.41 14.38
CA THR A 120 11.89 -16.34 13.25
C THR A 120 13.15 -16.45 12.39
N TYR A 121 13.80 -15.34 12.16
CA TYR A 121 15.05 -15.31 11.39
C TYR A 121 16.19 -16.04 12.10
N GLN A 122 16.34 -15.84 13.41
CA GLN A 122 17.38 -16.48 14.22
C GLN A 122 17.15 -17.98 14.41
N GLU A 123 15.90 -18.38 14.60
CA GLU A 123 15.53 -19.78 14.82
C GLU A 123 15.42 -20.58 13.51
N HIS A 124 15.58 -19.93 12.35
CA HIS A 124 15.37 -20.52 11.02
C HIS A 124 14.05 -21.30 10.92
N GLU A 125 13.00 -20.70 11.50
CA GLU A 125 11.68 -21.31 11.62
C GLU A 125 11.11 -21.67 10.24
N ILE A 126 10.69 -22.93 10.09
CA ILE A 126 10.06 -23.48 8.90
C ILE A 126 8.59 -23.73 9.21
N SER A 127 7.73 -23.64 8.20
CA SER A 127 6.31 -23.97 8.32
C SER A 127 6.11 -25.40 8.84
N GLY A 128 5.09 -25.56 9.69
CA GLY A 128 4.69 -26.88 10.20
C GLY A 128 4.05 -27.80 9.15
N SER A 129 3.83 -27.33 7.93
CA SER A 129 3.30 -28.13 6.83
C SER A 129 4.39 -29.04 6.23
N ALA A 130 4.02 -30.23 5.81
CA ALA A 130 4.95 -31.14 5.14
C ALA A 130 5.48 -30.49 3.83
N GLY A 131 6.82 -30.26 3.75
CA GLY A 131 7.44 -29.54 2.65
C GLY A 131 7.20 -28.02 2.65
N GLY A 132 6.86 -27.44 3.80
CA GLY A 132 6.58 -26.03 3.96
C GLY A 132 7.81 -25.12 3.78
N LEU A 133 7.55 -23.82 3.62
CA LEU A 133 8.57 -22.80 3.34
C LEU A 133 9.14 -22.21 4.63
N ILE A 134 10.29 -21.53 4.49
CA ILE A 134 10.90 -20.73 5.56
C ILE A 134 10.02 -19.50 5.85
N LEU A 135 9.66 -19.26 7.11
CA LEU A 135 8.65 -18.26 7.50
C LEU A 135 9.18 -16.83 7.56
N TRP A 136 10.48 -16.60 7.73
CA TRP A 136 11.02 -15.25 7.95
C TRP A 136 10.72 -14.25 6.81
N PRO A 137 10.66 -14.63 5.49
CA PRO A 137 10.37 -13.65 4.45
C PRO A 137 8.95 -13.10 4.57
N ALA A 138 7.97 -13.95 4.86
CA ALA A 138 6.60 -13.52 5.06
C ALA A 138 6.45 -12.63 6.30
N ARG A 139 7.13 -12.97 7.40
CA ARG A 139 7.11 -12.18 8.63
C ARG A 139 7.82 -10.84 8.48
N LEU A 140 8.85 -10.73 7.63
CA LEU A 140 9.53 -9.48 7.32
C LEU A 140 8.63 -8.49 6.56
N LEU A 141 7.71 -8.99 5.75
CA LEU A 141 6.77 -8.12 5.02
C LEU A 141 5.92 -7.27 5.97
N VAL A 142 5.59 -7.78 7.16
CA VAL A 142 4.74 -7.06 8.13
C VAL A 142 5.40 -5.75 8.59
N PRO A 143 6.58 -5.74 9.22
CA PRO A 143 7.21 -4.49 9.63
C PRO A 143 7.56 -3.58 8.45
N ILE A 144 7.98 -4.12 7.29
CA ILE A 144 8.27 -3.30 6.10
C ILE A 144 7.00 -2.60 5.59
N GLY A 145 5.89 -3.32 5.46
CA GLY A 145 4.62 -2.74 5.00
C GLY A 145 4.13 -1.63 5.93
N PHE A 146 4.19 -1.87 7.24
CA PHE A 146 3.82 -0.83 8.21
C PHE A 146 4.82 0.34 8.26
N MET A 147 6.11 0.13 7.98
CA MET A 147 7.07 1.24 7.82
C MET A 147 6.75 2.09 6.60
N LEU A 148 6.42 1.49 5.46
CA LEU A 148 6.00 2.23 4.27
C LEU A 148 4.71 3.03 4.53
N LEU A 149 3.76 2.43 5.23
CA LEU A 149 2.52 3.09 5.64
C LEU A 149 2.79 4.25 6.61
N ALA A 150 3.71 4.08 7.58
CA ALA A 150 4.13 5.15 8.50
C ALA A 150 4.74 6.33 7.75
N LEU A 151 5.67 6.04 6.83
CA LEU A 151 6.30 7.06 5.99
C LEU A 151 5.25 7.83 5.19
N GLN A 152 4.30 7.13 4.57
CA GLN A 152 3.24 7.78 3.81
C GLN A 152 2.31 8.60 4.70
N GLY A 153 1.91 8.08 5.86
CA GLY A 153 1.13 8.83 6.85
C GLY A 153 1.84 10.11 7.29
N PHE A 154 3.15 10.05 7.49
CA PHE A 154 3.95 11.24 7.78
C PHE A 154 3.96 12.24 6.60
N SER A 155 4.11 11.75 5.36
CA SER A 155 4.05 12.59 4.16
C SER A 155 2.71 13.31 4.06
N GLU A 156 1.60 12.58 4.23
CA GLU A 156 0.25 13.16 4.22
C GLU A 156 0.06 14.22 5.32
N LEU A 157 0.54 13.93 6.53
CA LEU A 157 0.49 14.87 7.64
C LEU A 157 1.20 16.19 7.30
N VAL A 158 2.43 16.11 6.76
CA VAL A 158 3.20 17.29 6.35
C VAL A 158 2.46 18.11 5.28
N LYS A 159 1.88 17.45 4.28
CA LYS A 159 1.13 18.11 3.21
C LYS A 159 -0.13 18.82 3.74
N ARG A 160 -0.89 18.18 4.64
CA ARG A 160 -2.10 18.76 5.22
C ARG A 160 -1.80 19.91 6.18
N VAL A 161 -0.75 19.80 6.99
CA VAL A 161 -0.30 20.90 7.85
C VAL A 161 0.20 22.08 7.00
N ALA A 162 0.91 21.82 5.89
CA ALA A 162 1.34 22.88 4.97
C ALA A 162 0.15 23.61 4.33
N PHE A 163 -0.89 22.87 3.95
CA PHE A 163 -2.15 23.44 3.43
C PHE A 163 -2.86 24.32 4.49
N LEU A 164 -3.01 23.82 5.72
CA LEU A 164 -3.62 24.58 6.83
C LEU A 164 -2.85 25.87 7.16
N ALA A 165 -1.52 25.84 6.99
CA ALA A 165 -0.65 27.02 7.17
C ALA A 165 -0.65 27.96 5.95
N GLY A 166 -1.44 27.71 4.89
CA GLY A 166 -1.49 28.52 3.68
C GLY A 166 -0.23 28.47 2.82
N LYS A 167 0.65 27.47 3.03
CA LYS A 167 1.96 27.32 2.36
C LYS A 167 2.00 26.17 1.34
N GLY A 168 0.87 25.53 1.07
CA GLY A 168 0.77 24.42 0.12
C GLY A 168 -0.59 24.40 -0.58
N PRO A 169 -0.67 23.74 -1.75
CA PRO A 169 -1.93 23.53 -2.45
C PRO A 169 -2.85 22.60 -1.65
N ASP A 170 -4.15 22.68 -1.92
CA ASP A 170 -5.13 21.75 -1.35
C ASP A 170 -4.82 20.32 -1.83
N PRO A 171 -4.46 19.40 -0.91
CA PRO A 171 -4.08 18.05 -1.30
C PRO A 171 -5.25 17.26 -1.88
N ILE A 172 -6.49 17.59 -1.54
CA ILE A 172 -7.71 16.92 -2.05
C ILE A 172 -7.94 17.32 -3.51
N LYS A 173 -7.95 18.63 -3.81
CA LYS A 173 -8.12 19.14 -5.18
C LYS A 173 -7.02 18.67 -6.14
N ARG A 174 -5.81 18.46 -5.64
CA ARG A 174 -4.70 17.94 -6.46
C ARG A 174 -4.95 16.49 -6.87
N HIS A 175 -5.57 15.69 -6.03
CA HIS A 175 -5.93 14.30 -6.34
C HIS A 175 -7.03 14.24 -7.40
N ASP A 176 -8.10 15.03 -7.21
CA ASP A 176 -9.22 15.10 -8.16
C ASP A 176 -8.77 15.59 -9.53
N ALA A 177 -7.85 16.57 -9.57
CA ALA A 177 -7.30 17.08 -10.83
C ALA A 177 -6.44 16.02 -11.56
N HIS A 178 -5.62 15.24 -10.84
CA HIS A 178 -4.83 14.16 -11.45
C HIS A 178 -5.70 12.99 -11.90
N ALA A 179 -6.77 12.65 -11.17
CA ALA A 179 -7.72 11.63 -11.59
C ALA A 179 -8.47 12.07 -12.87
N ALA A 180 -8.96 13.30 -12.91
CA ALA A 180 -9.61 13.87 -14.08
C ALA A 180 -8.67 13.97 -15.31
N GLU A 181 -7.41 14.32 -15.10
CA GLU A 181 -6.40 14.36 -16.16
C GLU A 181 -6.11 12.96 -16.72
N GLN A 182 -6.03 11.94 -15.87
CA GLN A 182 -5.83 10.55 -16.30
C GLN A 182 -7.04 10.01 -17.07
N GLU A 183 -8.27 10.29 -16.61
CA GLU A 183 -9.49 9.92 -17.33
C GLU A 183 -9.54 10.57 -18.72
N LEU A 184 -9.20 11.86 -18.81
CA LEU A 184 -9.16 12.58 -20.08
C LEU A 184 -8.12 11.98 -21.04
N VAL A 185 -6.92 11.65 -20.55
CA VAL A 185 -5.87 11.02 -21.36
C VAL A 185 -6.31 9.64 -21.86
N GLU A 186 -6.95 8.82 -21.01
CA GLU A 186 -7.48 7.53 -21.44
C GLU A 186 -8.62 7.67 -22.46
N GLU A 187 -9.48 8.65 -22.30
CA GLU A 187 -10.57 8.92 -23.23
C GLU A 187 -10.03 9.36 -24.61
N ILE A 188 -9.04 10.25 -24.63
CA ILE A 188 -8.35 10.67 -25.86
C ILE A 188 -7.69 9.46 -26.54
N ARG A 189 -7.05 8.58 -25.76
CA ARG A 189 -6.41 7.37 -26.29
C ARG A 189 -7.42 6.41 -26.92
N ARG A 190 -8.54 6.14 -26.24
CA ARG A 190 -9.64 5.32 -26.79
C ARG A 190 -10.22 5.89 -28.08
N MET A 191 -10.40 7.23 -28.13
CA MET A 191 -10.88 7.88 -29.34
C MET A 191 -9.86 7.82 -30.49
N ALA A 192 -8.57 7.85 -30.21
CA ALA A 192 -7.50 7.70 -31.19
C ALA A 192 -7.41 6.26 -31.73
N GLU A 193 -7.55 5.26 -30.87
CA GLU A 193 -7.54 3.84 -31.22
C GLU A 193 -8.83 3.39 -31.95
N GLY A 194 -9.98 4.02 -31.67
CA GLY A 194 -11.25 3.73 -32.34
C GLY A 194 -11.41 4.37 -33.73
N LYS A 195 -10.44 5.17 -34.19
CA LYS A 195 -10.42 5.81 -35.50
C LYS A 195 -9.49 5.14 -36.53
N SER A 196 -8.85 4.04 -36.14
CA SER A 196 -8.03 3.19 -37.03
C SER A 196 -8.79 1.91 -37.39
#